data_f4d1298f1c65d878dfc75f64da3cdf9c
#
_entry.id   f4d1298f1c65d878dfc75f64da3cdf9c
#
_cell.length_a   1.000
_cell.length_b   1.000
_cell.length_c   1.000
_cell.angle_alpha   90.00
_cell.angle_beta   90.00
_cell.angle_gamma   90.00
#
_symmetry.space_group_name_H-M   'P 1'
#
loop_
_entity.id
_entity.type
_entity.pdbx_description
1 polymer ?
#
loop_
_entity_poly.entity_id
_entity_poly.type
_entity_poly.pdbx_seq_one_letter_code
_entity_poly.pdbx_strand_id
1 'polypeptide(L)'
;MPTDTVPAGPPDAGGGAGGQLAGVIFDMDGVIVDSEPLSMKTIAEMAAERGIQLEPALLHELTGVSLERVMEVVGARLGDGVDPVALRSDYDARYLPRLRASAAPTPGLERLIAGLASAGVPMALASSSTLAEIGAVTGALGLGGVLRGVASGEEVTRSKPAPDVYLLAVERLGAGPAGVVAIEDSATGVAAAVAAGLVCVAVRTAVTHGHDFGQAALIVSSLEELDVAGLQRLVPGRR
;
A
#
# COMPACT_ATOMS: atom_id res chain seq x y z
N MET A 1 9.00 39.15 37.46
CA MET A 1 8.92 38.97 36.02
C MET A 1 9.73 37.73 35.68
N PRO A 2 9.13 36.57 35.42
CA PRO A 2 9.86 35.42 34.91
C PRO A 2 10.04 35.59 33.40
N THR A 3 11.27 35.38 32.96
CA THR A 3 11.67 35.38 31.55
C THR A 3 11.25 34.07 30.89
N ASP A 4 10.36 34.15 29.90
CA ASP A 4 9.97 33.04 29.03
C ASP A 4 11.18 32.58 28.21
N THR A 5 11.69 31.41 28.53
CA THR A 5 12.67 30.73 27.70
C THR A 5 11.90 29.94 26.61
N VAL A 6 12.00 30.40 25.39
CA VAL A 6 11.54 29.65 24.19
C VAL A 6 12.33 28.35 24.07
N PRO A 7 11.71 27.17 23.97
CA PRO A 7 12.45 25.93 23.77
C PRO A 7 13.14 25.95 22.39
N ALA A 8 14.41 25.60 22.40
CA ALA A 8 15.21 25.43 21.19
C ALA A 8 14.57 24.42 20.25
N GLY A 9 14.48 24.77 18.97
CA GLY A 9 14.04 23.87 17.91
C GLY A 9 14.95 22.63 17.83
N PRO A 10 14.49 21.56 17.17
CA PRO A 10 15.27 20.32 17.05
C PRO A 10 16.62 20.61 16.40
N PRO A 11 17.67 19.90 16.82
CA PRO A 11 19.00 20.13 16.30
C PRO A 11 19.04 19.86 14.79
N ASP A 12 19.66 20.79 14.05
CA ASP A 12 20.02 20.61 12.65
C ASP A 12 20.75 19.26 12.51
N ALA A 13 20.09 18.28 11.88
CA ALA A 13 20.72 17.01 11.54
C ALA A 13 21.77 17.32 10.47
N GLY A 14 23.04 17.30 10.91
CA GLY A 14 24.22 17.55 10.09
C GLY A 14 24.13 16.84 8.75
N GLY A 15 24.43 17.56 7.67
CA GLY A 15 24.39 17.09 6.29
C GLY A 15 25.42 16.00 6.00
N GLY A 16 25.12 14.77 6.42
CA GLY A 16 25.72 13.57 5.85
C GLY A 16 25.15 13.39 4.45
N ALA A 17 26.01 13.25 3.43
CA ALA A 17 25.58 12.92 2.09
C ALA A 17 24.74 11.63 2.14
N GLY A 18 23.42 11.75 1.99
CA GLY A 18 22.51 10.60 1.93
C GLY A 18 22.93 9.66 0.82
N GLY A 19 22.61 8.35 0.94
CA GLY A 19 22.87 7.39 -0.11
C GLY A 19 22.07 7.74 -1.38
N GLN A 20 22.42 7.14 -2.50
CA GLN A 20 21.67 7.34 -3.75
C GLN A 20 20.33 6.62 -3.66
N LEU A 21 19.20 7.30 -3.94
CA LEU A 21 17.89 6.70 -4.09
C LEU A 21 17.89 5.80 -5.34
N ALA A 22 17.96 4.49 -5.13
CA ALA A 22 18.08 3.49 -6.21
C ALA A 22 16.72 3.14 -6.82
N GLY A 23 15.64 3.42 -6.13
CA GLY A 23 14.28 3.21 -6.62
C GLY A 23 13.22 3.38 -5.55
N VAL A 24 11.96 3.38 -5.98
CA VAL A 24 10.79 3.43 -5.09
C VAL A 24 9.85 2.28 -5.43
N ILE A 25 9.40 1.55 -4.42
CA ILE A 25 8.39 0.51 -4.55
C ILE A 25 7.14 0.95 -3.79
N PHE A 26 6.04 1.07 -4.50
CA PHE A 26 4.74 1.42 -3.92
C PHE A 26 3.96 0.17 -3.55
N ASP A 27 3.32 0.14 -2.40
CA ASP A 27 2.13 -0.69 -2.24
C ASP A 27 0.98 -0.14 -3.10
N MET A 28 -0.10 -0.90 -3.27
CA MET A 28 -1.23 -0.49 -4.09
C MET A 28 -2.37 0.09 -3.25
N ASP A 29 -2.93 -0.74 -2.37
CA ASP A 29 -4.15 -0.42 -1.65
C ASP A 29 -3.82 0.54 -0.48
N GLY A 30 -4.50 1.68 -0.40
CA GLY A 30 -4.19 2.74 0.56
C GLY A 30 -3.00 3.63 0.20
N VAL A 31 -2.18 3.26 -0.80
CA VAL A 31 -1.03 4.06 -1.27
C VAL A 31 -1.26 4.61 -2.68
N ILE A 32 -1.52 3.76 -3.68
CA ILE A 32 -1.81 4.20 -5.06
C ILE A 32 -3.29 4.53 -5.20
N VAL A 33 -4.16 3.72 -4.63
CA VAL A 33 -5.62 3.83 -4.73
C VAL A 33 -6.26 3.58 -3.37
N ASP A 34 -7.32 4.32 -3.04
CA ASP A 34 -8.19 3.98 -1.90
C ASP A 34 -9.29 3.02 -2.40
N SER A 35 -8.98 1.74 -2.38
CA SER A 35 -9.84 0.66 -2.89
C SER A 35 -10.81 0.10 -1.85
N GLU A 36 -10.53 0.30 -0.57
CA GLU A 36 -11.26 -0.30 0.56
C GLU A 36 -12.76 0.04 0.57
N PRO A 37 -13.20 1.31 0.39
CA PRO A 37 -14.62 1.64 0.37
C PRO A 37 -15.39 0.92 -0.74
N LEU A 38 -14.76 0.73 -1.91
CA LEU A 38 -15.36 0.02 -3.03
C LEU A 38 -15.48 -1.48 -2.75
N SER A 39 -14.45 -2.07 -2.14
CA SER A 39 -14.43 -3.47 -1.71
C SER A 39 -15.56 -3.75 -0.72
N MET A 40 -15.63 -2.98 0.38
CA MET A 40 -16.64 -3.13 1.41
C MET A 40 -18.06 -2.92 0.87
N LYS A 41 -18.26 -1.94 -0.01
CA LYS A 41 -19.55 -1.73 -0.69
C LYS A 41 -19.95 -2.94 -1.54
N THR A 42 -19.01 -3.49 -2.29
CA THR A 42 -19.29 -4.67 -3.13
C THR A 42 -19.70 -5.88 -2.29
N ILE A 43 -19.01 -6.12 -1.18
CA ILE A 43 -19.31 -7.18 -0.24
C ILE A 43 -20.69 -6.99 0.40
N ALA A 44 -21.02 -5.77 0.84
CA ALA A 44 -22.30 -5.47 1.45
C ALA A 44 -23.48 -5.70 0.47
N GLU A 45 -23.32 -5.30 -0.80
CA GLU A 45 -24.31 -5.55 -1.85
C GLU A 45 -24.49 -7.04 -2.12
N MET A 46 -23.42 -7.80 -2.19
CA MET A 46 -23.47 -9.27 -2.37
C MET A 46 -24.19 -9.99 -1.24
N ALA A 47 -23.96 -9.56 0.01
CA ALA A 47 -24.66 -10.10 1.17
C ALA A 47 -26.17 -9.73 1.14
N ALA A 48 -26.48 -8.48 0.82
CA ALA A 48 -27.87 -7.99 0.75
C ALA A 48 -28.71 -8.72 -0.31
N GLU A 49 -28.13 -9.01 -1.47
CA GLU A 49 -28.79 -9.81 -2.51
C GLU A 49 -29.11 -11.26 -2.07
N ARG A 50 -28.37 -11.76 -1.08
CA ARG A 50 -28.63 -13.07 -0.45
C ARG A 50 -29.49 -12.97 0.81
N GLY A 51 -30.14 -11.80 1.02
CA GLY A 51 -31.07 -11.55 2.13
C GLY A 51 -30.39 -11.24 3.45
N ILE A 52 -29.08 -10.96 3.48
CA ILE A 52 -28.31 -10.65 4.68
C ILE A 52 -27.85 -9.21 4.66
N GLN A 53 -28.24 -8.45 5.70
CA GLN A 53 -27.71 -7.12 5.93
C GLN A 53 -26.48 -7.23 6.84
N LEU A 54 -25.34 -6.77 6.35
CA LEU A 54 -24.14 -6.64 7.17
C LEU A 54 -24.23 -5.35 7.98
N GLU A 55 -24.16 -5.49 9.28
CA GLU A 55 -24.21 -4.34 10.19
C GLU A 55 -23.01 -3.40 9.95
N PRO A 56 -23.19 -2.06 10.03
CA PRO A 56 -22.12 -1.10 9.86
C PRO A 56 -20.91 -1.36 10.78
N ALA A 57 -21.15 -1.80 12.01
CA ALA A 57 -20.11 -2.16 12.96
C ALA A 57 -19.23 -3.30 12.44
N LEU A 58 -19.85 -4.33 11.83
CA LEU A 58 -19.11 -5.44 11.24
C LEU A 58 -18.28 -4.99 10.04
N LEU A 59 -18.86 -4.19 9.13
CA LEU A 59 -18.12 -3.65 7.98
C LEU A 59 -16.90 -2.84 8.44
N HIS A 60 -17.07 -2.07 9.53
CA HIS A 60 -15.95 -1.36 10.13
C HIS A 60 -14.89 -2.30 10.73
N GLU A 61 -15.30 -3.39 11.40
CA GLU A 61 -14.37 -4.40 11.93
C GLU A 61 -13.60 -5.15 10.84
N LEU A 62 -14.21 -5.32 9.66
CA LEU A 62 -13.61 -6.00 8.51
C LEU A 62 -12.74 -5.09 7.65
N THR A 63 -12.78 -3.79 7.87
CA THR A 63 -11.96 -2.81 7.14
C THR A 63 -10.48 -3.00 7.50
N GLY A 64 -9.61 -3.12 6.50
CA GLY A 64 -8.17 -3.38 6.69
C GLY A 64 -7.82 -4.84 6.99
N VAL A 65 -8.80 -5.74 6.95
CA VAL A 65 -8.59 -7.19 7.11
C VAL A 65 -8.38 -7.83 5.71
N SER A 66 -7.61 -8.92 5.64
CA SER A 66 -7.38 -9.60 4.36
C SER A 66 -8.71 -10.07 3.73
N LEU A 67 -8.80 -9.99 2.41
CA LEU A 67 -10.03 -10.36 1.68
C LEU A 67 -10.45 -11.81 1.95
N GLU A 68 -9.48 -12.73 2.11
CA GLU A 68 -9.76 -14.13 2.47
C GLU A 68 -10.51 -14.19 3.80
N ARG A 69 -10.05 -13.44 4.80
CA ARG A 69 -10.69 -13.41 6.11
C ARG A 69 -12.07 -12.74 6.05
N VAL A 70 -12.21 -11.69 5.27
CA VAL A 70 -13.52 -11.06 5.00
C VAL A 70 -14.48 -12.06 4.38
N MET A 71 -14.05 -12.80 3.36
CA MET A 71 -14.87 -13.83 2.69
C MET A 71 -15.24 -14.97 3.62
N GLU A 72 -14.35 -15.41 4.51
CA GLU A 72 -14.66 -16.40 5.54
C GLU A 72 -15.80 -15.91 6.48
N VAL A 73 -15.65 -14.70 7.01
CA VAL A 73 -16.63 -14.12 7.96
C VAL A 73 -17.98 -13.90 7.30
N VAL A 74 -17.98 -13.39 6.08
CA VAL A 74 -19.20 -13.16 5.29
C VAL A 74 -19.83 -14.48 4.88
N GLY A 75 -19.03 -15.44 4.37
CA GLY A 75 -19.49 -16.78 4.00
C GLY A 75 -20.16 -17.51 5.17
N ALA A 76 -19.57 -17.45 6.36
CA ALA A 76 -20.16 -18.04 7.58
C ALA A 76 -21.53 -17.43 7.94
N ARG A 77 -21.76 -16.17 7.63
CA ARG A 77 -23.07 -15.51 7.85
C ARG A 77 -24.10 -15.82 6.76
N LEU A 78 -23.64 -16.10 5.57
CA LEU A 78 -24.49 -16.52 4.47
C LEU A 78 -25.06 -17.95 4.66
N GLY A 79 -24.50 -18.71 5.61
CA GLY A 79 -24.99 -20.02 6.05
C GLY A 79 -24.27 -21.20 5.42
N ASP A 80 -24.65 -22.40 5.90
CA ASP A 80 -24.07 -23.67 5.45
C ASP A 80 -24.38 -23.89 3.94
N GLY A 81 -23.34 -24.21 3.18
CA GLY A 81 -23.45 -24.51 1.75
C GLY A 81 -23.01 -23.42 0.82
N VAL A 82 -22.52 -22.29 1.32
CA VAL A 82 -21.85 -21.27 0.48
C VAL A 82 -20.47 -21.79 0.09
N ASP A 83 -20.26 -21.97 -1.21
CA ASP A 83 -18.95 -22.31 -1.75
C ASP A 83 -18.03 -21.04 -1.72
N PRO A 84 -16.92 -21.07 -0.95
CA PRO A 84 -16.02 -19.92 -0.88
C PRO A 84 -15.42 -19.53 -2.23
N VAL A 85 -15.19 -20.50 -3.12
CA VAL A 85 -14.65 -20.25 -4.46
C VAL A 85 -15.69 -19.52 -5.33
N ALA A 86 -16.95 -19.95 -5.27
CA ALA A 86 -18.02 -19.27 -5.98
C ALA A 86 -18.28 -17.86 -5.43
N LEU A 87 -18.18 -17.68 -4.09
CA LEU A 87 -18.33 -16.37 -3.45
C LEU A 87 -17.21 -15.42 -3.90
N ARG A 88 -15.98 -15.89 -3.92
CA ARG A 88 -14.82 -15.11 -4.41
C ARG A 88 -14.99 -14.77 -5.90
N SER A 89 -15.40 -15.71 -6.72
CA SER A 89 -15.62 -15.48 -8.15
C SER A 89 -16.71 -14.42 -8.40
N ASP A 90 -17.81 -14.45 -7.62
CA ASP A 90 -18.88 -13.45 -7.69
C ASP A 90 -18.37 -12.06 -7.27
N TYR A 91 -17.56 -12.00 -6.21
CA TYR A 91 -16.89 -10.76 -5.80
C TYR A 91 -16.02 -10.20 -6.92
N ASP A 92 -15.12 -10.99 -7.47
CA ASP A 92 -14.19 -10.55 -8.52
C ASP A 92 -14.92 -10.07 -9.77
N ALA A 93 -16.00 -10.77 -10.18
CA ALA A 93 -16.82 -10.39 -11.31
C ALA A 93 -17.50 -9.02 -11.15
N ARG A 94 -17.77 -8.60 -9.92
CA ARG A 94 -18.40 -7.30 -9.62
C ARG A 94 -17.37 -6.22 -9.31
N TYR A 95 -16.34 -6.59 -8.55
CA TYR A 95 -15.34 -5.66 -8.04
C TYR A 95 -14.40 -5.16 -9.14
N LEU A 96 -13.85 -6.07 -9.95
CA LEU A 96 -12.86 -5.71 -10.99
C LEU A 96 -13.35 -4.66 -12.01
N PRO A 97 -14.57 -4.78 -12.60
CA PRO A 97 -15.07 -3.74 -13.49
C PRO A 97 -15.28 -2.39 -12.79
N ARG A 98 -15.72 -2.41 -11.54
CA ARG A 98 -15.92 -1.20 -10.73
C ARG A 98 -14.59 -0.54 -10.37
N LEU A 99 -13.62 -1.34 -9.93
CA LEU A 99 -12.27 -0.88 -9.63
C LEU A 99 -11.65 -0.20 -10.86
N ARG A 100 -11.76 -0.81 -12.03
CA ARG A 100 -11.28 -0.24 -13.29
C ARG A 100 -11.97 1.07 -13.66
N ALA A 101 -13.26 1.19 -13.39
CA ALA A 101 -14.04 2.37 -13.74
C ALA A 101 -13.90 3.53 -12.75
N SER A 102 -13.60 3.24 -11.48
CA SER A 102 -13.61 4.23 -10.40
C SER A 102 -12.27 4.43 -9.69
N ALA A 103 -11.20 3.72 -10.10
CA ALA A 103 -9.88 3.93 -9.52
C ALA A 103 -9.46 5.39 -9.68
N ALA A 104 -9.19 6.03 -8.56
CA ALA A 104 -8.67 7.39 -8.51
C ALA A 104 -7.37 7.39 -7.71
N PRO A 105 -6.36 8.17 -8.13
CA PRO A 105 -5.09 8.22 -7.42
C PRO A 105 -5.28 8.83 -6.03
N THR A 106 -4.54 8.32 -5.05
CA THR A 106 -4.48 8.96 -3.73
C THR A 106 -3.88 10.36 -3.82
N PRO A 107 -4.22 11.26 -2.89
CA PRO A 107 -3.67 12.62 -2.89
C PRO A 107 -2.14 12.64 -2.89
N GLY A 108 -1.56 13.35 -3.85
CA GLY A 108 -0.10 13.48 -4.00
C GLY A 108 0.57 12.44 -4.90
N LEU A 109 -0.10 11.33 -5.26
CA LEU A 109 0.50 10.25 -6.07
C LEU A 109 1.06 10.77 -7.40
N GLU A 110 0.24 11.46 -8.18
CA GLU A 110 0.64 11.95 -9.52
C GLU A 110 1.86 12.87 -9.46
N ARG A 111 1.89 13.78 -8.48
CA ARG A 111 3.01 14.67 -8.25
C ARG A 111 4.28 13.91 -7.88
N LEU A 112 4.17 12.92 -6.98
CA LEU A 112 5.31 12.12 -6.54
C LEU A 112 5.87 11.28 -7.69
N ILE A 113 5.01 10.61 -8.45
CA ILE A 113 5.39 9.82 -9.63
C ILE A 113 6.08 10.71 -10.69
N ALA A 114 5.51 11.89 -10.99
CA ALA A 114 6.11 12.82 -11.95
C ALA A 114 7.50 13.30 -11.49
N GLY A 115 7.67 13.58 -10.20
CA GLY A 115 8.94 13.95 -9.60
C GLY A 115 9.98 12.84 -9.72
N LEU A 116 9.62 11.62 -9.36
CA LEU A 116 10.49 10.44 -9.46
C LEU A 116 10.90 10.16 -10.91
N ALA A 117 9.93 10.20 -11.84
CA ALA A 117 10.21 10.02 -13.26
C ALA A 117 11.15 11.10 -13.82
N SER A 118 10.94 12.36 -13.46
CA SER A 118 11.81 13.49 -13.87
C SER A 118 13.23 13.37 -13.31
N ALA A 119 13.37 12.77 -12.12
CA ALA A 119 14.67 12.50 -11.50
C ALA A 119 15.32 11.19 -12.01
N GLY A 120 14.65 10.46 -12.91
CA GLY A 120 15.15 9.18 -13.42
C GLY A 120 15.13 8.04 -12.39
N VAL A 121 14.38 8.19 -11.29
CA VAL A 121 14.27 7.18 -10.23
C VAL A 121 13.31 6.08 -10.69
N PRO A 122 13.76 4.81 -10.80
CA PRO A 122 12.89 3.72 -11.20
C PRO A 122 11.84 3.41 -10.14
N MET A 123 10.64 3.02 -10.60
CA MET A 123 9.49 2.72 -9.75
C MET A 123 8.96 1.32 -10.03
N ALA A 124 8.49 0.64 -8.99
CA ALA A 124 7.80 -0.64 -9.08
C ALA A 124 6.61 -0.68 -8.10
N LEU A 125 5.80 -1.73 -8.20
CA LEU A 125 4.66 -1.97 -7.33
C LEU A 125 4.80 -3.33 -6.65
N ALA A 126 4.43 -3.43 -5.37
CA ALA A 126 4.37 -4.66 -4.59
C ALA A 126 3.04 -4.72 -3.80
N SER A 127 2.11 -5.56 -4.21
CA SER A 127 0.78 -5.66 -3.59
C SER A 127 0.44 -7.09 -3.20
N SER A 128 -0.38 -7.25 -2.17
CA SER A 128 -1.04 -8.53 -1.85
C SER A 128 -2.19 -8.87 -2.79
N SER A 129 -2.62 -7.92 -3.61
CA SER A 129 -3.72 -8.06 -4.56
C SER A 129 -3.34 -8.96 -5.74
N THR A 130 -4.37 -9.47 -6.44
CA THR A 130 -4.21 -10.30 -7.64
C THR A 130 -3.63 -9.50 -8.81
N LEU A 131 -3.02 -10.19 -9.77
CA LEU A 131 -2.55 -9.55 -11.02
C LEU A 131 -3.70 -8.88 -11.78
N ALA A 132 -4.94 -9.41 -11.68
CA ALA A 132 -6.12 -8.82 -12.29
C ALA A 132 -6.49 -7.48 -11.65
N GLU A 133 -6.43 -7.37 -10.32
CA GLU A 133 -6.67 -6.13 -9.57
C GLU A 133 -5.57 -5.10 -9.86
N ILE A 134 -4.30 -5.52 -9.80
CA ILE A 134 -3.16 -4.66 -10.15
C ILE A 134 -3.30 -4.13 -11.58
N GLY A 135 -3.65 -5.00 -12.53
CA GLY A 135 -3.87 -4.60 -13.92
C GLY A 135 -5.05 -3.64 -14.10
N ALA A 136 -6.12 -3.80 -13.29
CA ALA A 136 -7.26 -2.88 -13.29
C ALA A 136 -6.86 -1.48 -12.83
N VAL A 137 -6.13 -1.37 -11.72
CA VAL A 137 -5.66 -0.09 -11.14
C VAL A 137 -4.61 0.57 -12.03
N THR A 138 -3.54 -0.17 -12.38
CA THR A 138 -2.44 0.39 -13.19
C THR A 138 -2.89 0.81 -14.58
N GLY A 139 -3.86 0.08 -15.17
CA GLY A 139 -4.46 0.43 -16.46
C GLY A 139 -5.34 1.67 -16.36
N ALA A 140 -6.19 1.78 -15.33
CA ALA A 140 -7.05 2.95 -15.12
C ALA A 140 -6.26 4.24 -14.85
N LEU A 141 -5.15 4.14 -14.12
CA LEU A 141 -4.30 5.27 -13.76
C LEU A 141 -3.16 5.53 -14.76
N GLY A 142 -3.07 4.76 -15.85
CA GLY A 142 -2.02 4.94 -16.87
C GLY A 142 -0.59 4.63 -16.41
N LEU A 143 -0.42 3.78 -15.38
CA LEU A 143 0.87 3.52 -14.74
C LEU A 143 1.72 2.47 -15.48
N GLY A 144 1.17 1.76 -16.47
CA GLY A 144 1.86 0.66 -17.17
C GLY A 144 3.15 1.04 -17.87
N GLY A 145 3.30 2.31 -18.30
CA GLY A 145 4.53 2.83 -18.91
C GLY A 145 5.52 3.47 -17.94
N VAL A 146 5.14 3.58 -16.66
CA VAL A 146 5.89 4.30 -15.62
C VAL A 146 6.58 3.32 -14.67
N LEU A 147 5.90 2.22 -14.34
CA LEU A 147 6.42 1.17 -13.48
C LEU A 147 7.31 0.22 -14.28
N ARG A 148 8.52 -0.06 -13.77
CA ARG A 148 9.42 -1.08 -14.35
C ARG A 148 8.92 -2.50 -14.17
N GLY A 149 8.13 -2.73 -13.12
CA GLY A 149 7.53 -4.02 -12.83
C GLY A 149 6.50 -3.94 -11.72
N VAL A 150 5.69 -4.97 -11.64
CA VAL A 150 4.69 -5.17 -10.57
C VAL A 150 4.92 -6.54 -9.95
N ALA A 151 4.75 -6.68 -8.65
CA ALA A 151 4.80 -7.95 -7.92
C ALA A 151 3.46 -8.15 -7.20
N SER A 152 2.85 -9.31 -7.44
CA SER A 152 1.57 -9.71 -6.84
C SER A 152 1.77 -10.74 -5.74
N GLY A 153 0.89 -10.72 -4.75
CA GLY A 153 0.79 -11.77 -3.74
C GLY A 153 0.53 -13.17 -4.32
N GLU A 154 -0.08 -13.25 -5.52
CA GLU A 154 -0.30 -14.53 -6.20
C GLU A 154 0.99 -15.19 -6.71
N GLU A 155 2.08 -14.44 -6.85
CA GLU A 155 3.33 -14.90 -7.43
C GLU A 155 4.35 -15.36 -6.37
N VAL A 156 3.99 -15.25 -5.09
CA VAL A 156 4.88 -15.56 -3.98
C VAL A 156 4.26 -16.61 -3.05
N THR A 157 5.12 -17.34 -2.35
CA THR A 157 4.66 -18.42 -1.46
C THR A 157 4.13 -17.87 -0.14
N ARG A 158 4.70 -16.78 0.36
CA ARG A 158 4.37 -16.19 1.66
C ARG A 158 3.93 -14.75 1.46
N SER A 159 2.71 -14.45 1.87
CA SER A 159 2.18 -13.08 1.86
C SER A 159 2.79 -12.21 2.96
N LYS A 160 2.60 -10.89 2.88
CA LYS A 160 2.96 -9.93 3.94
C LYS A 160 2.45 -10.45 5.30
N PRO A 161 3.24 -10.47 6.38
CA PRO A 161 4.49 -9.71 6.58
C PRO A 161 5.78 -10.39 6.10
N ALA A 162 5.74 -11.52 5.38
CA ALA A 162 6.94 -12.07 4.75
C ALA A 162 7.46 -11.13 3.65
N PRO A 163 8.79 -11.07 3.43
CA PRO A 163 9.40 -10.13 2.50
C PRO A 163 9.22 -10.47 1.02
N ASP A 164 8.63 -11.63 0.70
CA ASP A 164 8.70 -12.28 -0.60
C ASP A 164 8.22 -11.38 -1.75
N VAL A 165 7.10 -10.67 -1.59
CA VAL A 165 6.56 -9.77 -2.62
C VAL A 165 7.46 -8.54 -2.85
N TYR A 166 8.08 -8.01 -1.78
CA TYR A 166 9.02 -6.91 -1.91
C TYR A 166 10.34 -7.34 -2.55
N LEU A 167 10.84 -8.52 -2.23
CA LEU A 167 12.04 -9.09 -2.88
C LEU A 167 11.80 -9.29 -4.38
N LEU A 168 10.61 -9.80 -4.76
CA LEU A 168 10.22 -9.92 -6.17
C LEU A 168 10.11 -8.54 -6.86
N ALA A 169 9.57 -7.54 -6.17
CA ALA A 169 9.51 -6.18 -6.70
C ALA A 169 10.90 -5.55 -6.87
N VAL A 170 11.84 -5.78 -5.95
CA VAL A 170 13.25 -5.34 -6.05
C VAL A 170 13.93 -5.99 -7.26
N GLU A 171 13.71 -7.28 -7.48
CA GLU A 171 14.22 -7.99 -8.67
C GLU A 171 13.68 -7.34 -9.96
N ARG A 172 12.37 -7.09 -10.06
CA ARG A 172 11.72 -6.46 -11.22
C ARG A 172 12.11 -4.99 -11.42
N LEU A 173 12.39 -4.30 -10.32
CA LEU A 173 12.94 -2.95 -10.36
C LEU A 173 14.33 -2.92 -11.03
N GLY A 174 15.09 -4.02 -10.95
CA GLY A 174 16.46 -4.14 -11.45
C GLY A 174 17.47 -3.41 -10.56
N ALA A 175 17.21 -3.33 -9.24
CA ALA A 175 18.06 -2.68 -8.26
C ALA A 175 18.39 -3.64 -7.11
N GLY A 176 19.43 -3.33 -6.33
CA GLY A 176 19.64 -3.97 -5.04
C GLY A 176 18.75 -3.31 -3.95
N PRO A 177 18.43 -4.00 -2.85
CA PRO A 177 17.56 -3.46 -1.80
C PRO A 177 18.13 -2.20 -1.14
N ALA A 178 19.45 -2.08 -1.07
CA ALA A 178 20.11 -0.90 -0.53
C ALA A 178 19.82 0.33 -1.43
N GLY A 179 19.23 1.34 -0.83
CA GLY A 179 18.83 2.57 -1.54
C GLY A 179 17.41 2.52 -2.13
N VAL A 180 16.67 1.42 -1.98
CA VAL A 180 15.26 1.36 -2.37
C VAL A 180 14.38 1.78 -1.19
N VAL A 181 13.40 2.64 -1.47
CA VAL A 181 12.39 3.07 -0.51
C VAL A 181 11.07 2.39 -0.86
N ALA A 182 10.45 1.73 0.12
CA ALA A 182 9.07 1.26 0.04
C ALA A 182 8.12 2.31 0.61
N ILE A 183 6.94 2.47 0.01
CA ILE A 183 5.84 3.30 0.53
C ILE A 183 4.65 2.38 0.78
N GLU A 184 4.17 2.37 2.02
CA GLU A 184 3.20 1.41 2.55
C GLU A 184 2.17 2.09 3.45
N ASP A 185 1.00 1.46 3.64
CA ASP A 185 -0.01 1.96 4.57
C ASP A 185 -0.34 0.99 5.70
N SER A 186 0.15 -0.25 5.65
CA SER A 186 -0.19 -1.31 6.61
C SER A 186 1.00 -1.73 7.49
N ALA A 187 0.73 -2.15 8.74
CA ALA A 187 1.77 -2.66 9.64
C ALA A 187 2.44 -3.94 9.08
N THR A 188 1.66 -4.83 8.45
CA THR A 188 2.16 -6.06 7.83
C THR A 188 3.03 -5.76 6.62
N GLY A 189 2.68 -4.75 5.84
CA GLY A 189 3.45 -4.32 4.68
C GLY A 189 4.75 -3.61 5.08
N VAL A 190 4.71 -2.73 6.11
CA VAL A 190 5.92 -2.13 6.69
C VAL A 190 6.89 -3.22 7.16
N ALA A 191 6.38 -4.22 7.91
CA ALA A 191 7.21 -5.34 8.36
C ALA A 191 7.82 -6.12 7.18
N ALA A 192 7.04 -6.37 6.12
CA ALA A 192 7.51 -7.06 4.92
C ALA A 192 8.61 -6.26 4.18
N ALA A 193 8.41 -4.95 4.00
CA ALA A 193 9.39 -4.07 3.36
C ALA A 193 10.71 -4.01 4.14
N VAL A 194 10.63 -3.85 5.47
CA VAL A 194 11.81 -3.84 6.35
C VAL A 194 12.51 -5.20 6.35
N ALA A 195 11.76 -6.30 6.38
CA ALA A 195 12.33 -7.65 6.28
C ALA A 195 13.00 -7.92 4.92
N ALA A 196 12.58 -7.23 3.85
CA ALA A 196 13.24 -7.24 2.54
C ALA A 196 14.51 -6.36 2.48
N GLY A 197 14.85 -5.66 3.56
CA GLY A 197 16.02 -4.77 3.65
C GLY A 197 15.78 -3.38 3.04
N LEU A 198 14.52 -2.96 2.89
CA LEU A 198 14.16 -1.66 2.34
C LEU A 198 14.00 -0.62 3.43
N VAL A 199 14.24 0.64 3.08
CA VAL A 199 13.79 1.78 3.87
C VAL A 199 12.28 1.93 3.64
N CYS A 200 11.48 1.97 4.71
CA CYS A 200 10.03 2.05 4.58
C CYS A 200 9.49 3.40 5.06
N VAL A 201 8.65 4.01 4.23
CA VAL A 201 7.79 5.15 4.59
C VAL A 201 6.39 4.62 4.80
N ALA A 202 5.78 4.88 5.95
CA ALA A 202 4.40 4.53 6.21
C ALA A 202 3.48 5.73 5.94
N VAL A 203 2.40 5.50 5.19
CA VAL A 203 1.31 6.46 4.98
C VAL A 203 0.15 6.08 5.89
N ARG A 204 -0.21 6.95 6.81
CA ARG A 204 -1.31 6.70 7.75
C ARG A 204 -2.63 7.08 7.10
N THR A 205 -3.44 6.08 6.79
CA THR A 205 -4.80 6.26 6.25
C THR A 205 -5.84 6.26 7.38
N ALA A 206 -7.09 6.55 7.05
CA ALA A 206 -8.19 6.45 8.01
C ALA A 206 -8.38 5.00 8.52
N VAL A 207 -8.15 4.02 7.63
CA VAL A 207 -8.27 2.59 7.91
C VAL A 207 -7.14 2.11 8.83
N THR A 208 -5.93 2.58 8.62
CA THR A 208 -4.72 2.11 9.31
C THR A 208 -4.29 3.02 10.47
N HIS A 209 -5.19 3.93 10.91
CA HIS A 209 -4.89 4.90 11.97
C HIS A 209 -4.37 4.25 13.26
N GLY A 210 -4.84 3.05 13.62
CA GLY A 210 -4.43 2.30 14.81
C GLY A 210 -3.24 1.36 14.61
N HIS A 211 -2.67 1.28 13.41
CA HIS A 211 -1.55 0.38 13.13
C HIS A 211 -0.26 0.87 13.78
N ASP A 212 0.56 -0.08 14.23
CA ASP A 212 1.92 0.19 14.70
C ASP A 212 2.88 0.27 13.50
N PHE A 213 3.42 1.45 13.28
CA PHE A 213 4.41 1.73 12.24
C PHE A 213 5.83 1.93 12.80
N GLY A 214 6.12 1.41 14.01
CA GLY A 214 7.39 1.63 14.69
C GLY A 214 8.65 1.19 13.93
N GLN A 215 8.51 0.38 12.88
CA GLN A 215 9.62 -0.03 12.01
C GLN A 215 9.81 0.88 10.79
N ALA A 216 8.88 1.78 10.50
CA ALA A 216 9.01 2.73 9.39
C ALA A 216 10.06 3.81 9.72
N ALA A 217 10.83 4.19 8.70
CA ALA A 217 11.82 5.28 8.82
C ALA A 217 11.16 6.66 8.86
N LEU A 218 9.96 6.78 8.29
CA LEU A 218 9.14 7.99 8.29
C LEU A 218 7.66 7.58 8.29
N ILE A 219 6.84 8.35 9.00
CA ILE A 219 5.38 8.22 8.97
C ILE A 219 4.82 9.55 8.49
N VAL A 220 3.95 9.48 7.46
CA VAL A 220 3.24 10.64 6.89
C VAL A 220 1.74 10.38 6.88
N SER A 221 0.95 11.41 6.70
CA SER A 221 -0.52 11.33 6.59
C SER A 221 -1.01 11.37 5.14
N SER A 222 -0.14 11.74 4.20
CA SER A 222 -0.45 11.83 2.76
C SER A 222 0.82 11.74 1.94
N LEU A 223 0.72 11.24 0.70
CA LEU A 223 1.82 11.32 -0.26
C LEU A 223 2.16 12.78 -0.64
N GLU A 224 1.29 13.73 -0.33
CA GLU A 224 1.57 15.16 -0.51
C GLU A 224 2.73 15.67 0.34
N GLU A 225 3.07 14.98 1.44
CA GLU A 225 4.21 15.30 2.30
C GLU A 225 5.54 14.78 1.74
N LEU A 226 5.51 13.96 0.68
CA LEU A 226 6.68 13.31 0.11
C LEU A 226 7.16 14.05 -1.15
N ASP A 227 8.47 14.14 -1.27
CA ASP A 227 9.15 14.52 -2.50
C ASP A 227 10.44 13.71 -2.70
N VAL A 228 11.05 13.80 -3.87
CA VAL A 228 12.26 13.06 -4.23
C VAL A 228 13.40 13.35 -3.26
N ALA A 229 13.58 14.60 -2.87
CA ALA A 229 14.67 15.01 -1.96
C ALA A 229 14.45 14.46 -0.55
N GLY A 230 13.19 14.40 -0.08
CA GLY A 230 12.83 13.78 1.20
C GLY A 230 13.15 12.29 1.19
N LEU A 231 12.72 11.55 0.17
CA LEU A 231 13.00 10.13 0.03
C LEU A 231 14.52 9.86 -0.08
N GLN A 232 15.26 10.69 -0.81
CA GLN A 232 16.71 10.61 -0.92
C GLN A 232 17.39 10.72 0.45
N ARG A 233 16.92 11.61 1.34
CA ARG A 233 17.50 11.79 2.69
C ARG A 233 17.30 10.58 3.60
N LEU A 234 16.28 9.76 3.36
CA LEU A 234 16.03 8.56 4.15
C LEU A 234 16.99 7.42 3.82
N VAL A 235 17.61 7.45 2.64
CA VAL A 235 18.55 6.41 2.21
C VAL A 235 19.87 6.58 2.94
N PRO A 236 20.36 5.54 3.67
CA PRO A 236 21.65 5.62 4.37
C PRO A 236 22.81 5.87 3.40
N GLY A 237 23.72 6.78 3.74
CA GLY A 237 24.97 6.94 3.00
C GLY A 237 25.80 5.65 3.03
N ARG A 238 26.48 5.33 1.94
CA ARG A 238 27.47 4.23 1.95
C ARG A 238 28.57 4.58 2.96
N ARG A 239 28.75 3.72 3.96
CA ARG A 239 29.93 3.79 4.83
C ARG A 239 31.16 3.25 4.10
#